data_5d93ebfe3695367f213fd0689f5cda23
#
_entry.id   5d93ebfe3695367f213fd0689f5cda23
#
_cell.length_a   1.000
_cell.length_b   1.000
_cell.length_c   1.000
_cell.angle_alpha   90.00
_cell.angle_beta   90.00
_cell.angle_gamma   90.00
#
_symmetry.space_group_name_H-M   'P 1'
#
loop_
_entity.id
_entity.type
_entity.pdbx_description
1 polymer ?
#
loop_
_entity_poly.entity_id
_entity_poly.type
_entity_poly.pdbx_seq_one_letter_code
_entity_poly.pdbx_strand_id
1 'polypeptide(L)'
;TQTAVDPQMCGIAGFGCLHVYDPDSSRHETIDFYARVPRAAKPDMWTDKLVGESDDGFGFFLSDRSNELGYGAIATPMTLRGLQLGLERFGTKTIADLIGPAITHARDGVMVRPHMAAYWGSVPTESLAPHQDFLSAIPATRKIYTRGDGNVWRIGDILKNPDMARTLTRIQDHGVDDFFNGGIAAE
;
A
#
# COMPACT_ATOMS: atom_id res chain seq x y z
N THR A 1 7.07 -9.55 0.44
CA THR A 1 6.18 -10.62 -0.07
C THR A 1 4.71 -10.28 0.13
N GLN A 2 4.29 -9.80 1.31
CA GLN A 2 2.88 -9.48 1.62
C GLN A 2 2.27 -8.50 0.59
N THR A 3 2.97 -7.47 0.20
CA THR A 3 2.55 -6.53 -0.86
C THR A 3 2.06 -7.20 -2.16
N ALA A 4 2.65 -8.36 -2.51
CA ALA A 4 2.28 -9.09 -3.71
C ALA A 4 1.14 -10.10 -3.49
N VAL A 5 1.06 -10.68 -2.27
CA VAL A 5 0.12 -11.78 -1.99
C VAL A 5 -1.14 -11.34 -1.25
N ASP A 6 -1.14 -10.13 -0.70
CA ASP A 6 -2.24 -9.53 0.05
C ASP A 6 -2.28 -8.00 -0.15
N PRO A 7 -2.41 -7.53 -1.39
CA PRO A 7 -2.17 -6.13 -1.76
C PRO A 7 -3.20 -5.15 -1.17
N GLN A 8 -4.36 -5.63 -0.75
CA GLN A 8 -5.39 -4.80 -0.11
C GLN A 8 -5.02 -4.40 1.32
N MET A 9 -4.14 -5.17 1.99
CA MET A 9 -3.79 -4.95 3.38
C MET A 9 -2.40 -4.34 3.57
N CYS A 10 -1.52 -4.45 2.59
CA CYS A 10 -0.15 -4.01 2.73
C CYS A 10 0.46 -3.53 1.41
N GLY A 11 1.09 -2.38 1.43
CA GLY A 11 1.81 -1.81 0.28
C GLY A 11 3.22 -1.37 0.63
N ILE A 12 4.09 -1.29 -0.38
CA ILE A 12 5.44 -0.72 -0.22
C ILE A 12 5.39 0.80 0.01
N ALA A 13 4.29 1.44 -0.38
CA ALA A 13 4.03 2.87 -0.22
C ALA A 13 3.10 3.18 0.96
N GLY A 14 2.99 2.28 1.92
CA GLY A 14 2.17 2.43 3.11
C GLY A 14 2.94 3.02 4.30
N PHE A 15 2.46 2.67 5.48
CA PHE A 15 3.01 3.07 6.77
C PHE A 15 2.80 1.94 7.80
N GLY A 16 3.35 2.12 8.99
CA GLY A 16 3.18 1.18 10.10
C GLY A 16 4.13 1.42 11.24
N CYS A 17 4.27 0.41 12.07
CA CYS A 17 5.32 0.32 13.08
C CYS A 17 5.92 -1.08 13.09
N LEU A 18 7.16 -1.18 13.49
CA LEU A 18 7.88 -2.43 13.71
C LEU A 18 8.27 -2.50 15.18
N HIS A 19 7.76 -3.51 15.87
CA HIS A 19 8.08 -3.78 17.26
C HIS A 19 8.99 -5.00 17.31
N VAL A 20 10.17 -4.85 17.91
CA VAL A 20 11.19 -5.90 17.96
C VAL A 20 11.57 -6.18 19.41
N TYR A 21 11.56 -7.44 19.76
CA TYR A 21 12.16 -7.95 21.00
C TYR A 21 13.30 -8.91 20.65
N ASP A 22 14.50 -8.59 21.13
CA ASP A 22 15.68 -9.43 21.02
C ASP A 22 15.96 -10.07 22.38
N PRO A 23 15.73 -11.38 22.53
CA PRO A 23 15.89 -12.06 23.81
C PRO A 23 17.35 -12.12 24.27
N ASP A 24 18.32 -12.17 23.36
CA ASP A 24 19.74 -12.31 23.71
C ASP A 24 20.28 -11.04 24.38
N SER A 25 19.85 -9.89 23.90
CA SER A 25 20.23 -8.59 24.46
C SER A 25 19.20 -7.97 25.40
N SER A 26 18.03 -8.60 25.54
CA SER A 26 16.85 -8.07 26.23
C SER A 26 16.42 -6.69 25.69
N ARG A 27 16.75 -6.38 24.44
CA ARG A 27 16.36 -5.14 23.78
C ARG A 27 14.91 -5.22 23.32
N HIS A 28 14.20 -4.15 23.58
CA HIS A 28 12.83 -3.99 23.21
C HIS A 28 12.66 -2.61 22.56
N GLU A 29 12.48 -2.57 21.26
CA GLU A 29 12.42 -1.32 20.50
C GLU A 29 11.22 -1.28 19.56
N THR A 30 10.73 -0.07 19.34
CA THR A 30 9.71 0.22 18.33
C THR A 30 10.29 1.20 17.31
N ILE A 31 10.16 0.85 16.04
CA ILE A 31 10.44 1.75 14.93
C ILE A 31 9.08 2.21 14.40
N ASP A 32 8.78 3.48 14.60
CA ASP A 32 7.60 4.13 14.07
C ASP A 32 7.92 4.70 12.67
N PHE A 33 7.22 4.19 11.66
CA PHE A 33 7.26 4.68 10.28
C PHE A 33 5.87 5.03 9.78
N TYR A 34 5.10 5.72 10.62
CA TYR A 34 3.79 6.21 10.25
C TYR A 34 3.87 7.21 9.09
N ALA A 35 2.83 7.23 8.27
CA ALA A 35 2.76 8.13 7.12
C ALA A 35 2.75 9.60 7.56
N ARG A 36 3.34 10.46 6.76
CA ARG A 36 3.36 11.90 6.99
C ARG A 36 2.47 12.63 6.01
N VAL A 37 1.88 13.70 6.48
CA VAL A 37 1.14 14.63 5.62
C VAL A 37 2.09 15.22 4.58
N PRO A 38 1.73 15.23 3.28
CA PRO A 38 2.52 15.86 2.23
C PRO A 38 2.76 17.35 2.50
N ARG A 39 3.91 17.88 2.09
CA ARG A 39 4.27 19.30 2.31
C ARG A 39 3.29 20.28 1.66
N ALA A 40 2.63 19.86 0.59
CA ALA A 40 1.65 20.68 -0.12
C ALA A 40 0.28 20.72 0.55
N ALA A 41 0.01 19.87 1.54
CA ALA A 41 -1.26 19.86 2.25
C ALA A 41 -1.43 21.13 3.10
N LYS A 42 -2.65 21.63 3.14
CA LYS A 42 -3.05 22.82 3.92
C LYS A 42 -4.15 22.44 4.89
N PRO A 43 -4.23 23.09 6.06
CA PRO A 43 -5.27 22.80 7.05
C PRO A 43 -6.71 22.99 6.53
N ASP A 44 -6.89 23.85 5.56
CA ASP A 44 -8.17 24.24 4.97
C ASP A 44 -8.45 23.63 3.59
N MET A 45 -7.60 22.69 3.13
CA MET A 45 -7.65 22.18 1.74
C MET A 45 -8.96 21.45 1.36
N TRP A 46 -9.78 21.08 2.33
CA TRP A 46 -11.04 20.36 2.14
C TRP A 46 -12.26 21.06 2.78
N THR A 47 -12.10 22.24 3.32
CA THR A 47 -13.15 22.93 4.10
C THR A 47 -14.44 23.14 3.29
N ASP A 48 -14.31 23.51 2.01
CA ASP A 48 -15.41 23.72 1.08
C ASP A 48 -16.09 22.44 0.58
N LYS A 49 -15.46 21.28 0.84
CA LYS A 49 -15.94 19.96 0.42
C LYS A 49 -16.49 19.13 1.57
N LEU A 50 -16.35 19.60 2.80
CA LEU A 50 -16.75 18.86 3.98
C LEU A 50 -18.26 18.66 4.01
N VAL A 51 -18.70 17.41 4.10
CA VAL A 51 -20.11 17.02 4.23
C VAL A 51 -20.45 16.66 5.67
N GLY A 52 -19.57 15.95 6.35
CA GLY A 52 -19.77 15.52 7.72
C GLY A 52 -18.62 14.69 8.26
N GLU A 53 -18.75 14.25 9.49
CA GLU A 53 -17.84 13.33 10.16
C GLU A 53 -18.39 11.90 10.07
N SER A 54 -17.51 10.90 9.99
CA SER A 54 -17.92 9.50 10.01
C SER A 54 -18.43 9.10 11.40
N ASP A 55 -19.42 8.22 11.46
CA ASP A 55 -20.06 7.77 12.71
C ASP A 55 -19.07 7.09 13.68
N ASP A 56 -17.98 6.55 13.18
CA ASP A 56 -16.92 5.94 13.98
C ASP A 56 -15.88 6.95 14.50
N GLY A 57 -15.99 8.22 14.13
CA GLY A 57 -15.09 9.31 14.55
C GLY A 57 -13.69 9.25 13.92
N PHE A 58 -13.44 8.36 12.96
CA PHE A 58 -12.12 8.18 12.34
C PHE A 58 -11.91 8.98 11.06
N GLY A 59 -12.89 9.68 10.56
CA GLY A 59 -12.72 10.41 9.31
C GLY A 59 -13.82 11.41 9.00
N PHE A 60 -13.66 12.07 7.87
CA PHE A 60 -14.59 13.04 7.35
C PHE A 60 -15.06 12.64 5.96
N PHE A 61 -16.33 12.90 5.66
CA PHE A 61 -16.89 12.75 4.34
C PHE A 61 -16.70 14.02 3.53
N LEU A 62 -16.09 13.89 2.37
CA LEU A 62 -16.02 14.96 1.39
C LEU A 62 -16.97 14.67 0.22
N SER A 63 -17.57 15.72 -0.31
CA SER A 63 -18.55 15.63 -1.41
C SER A 63 -17.99 14.95 -2.68
N ASP A 64 -16.68 15.06 -2.91
CA ASP A 64 -15.99 14.47 -4.06
C ASP A 64 -15.08 13.28 -3.67
N ARG A 65 -15.07 12.91 -2.39
CA ARG A 65 -14.26 11.79 -1.86
C ARG A 65 -12.75 11.92 -2.10
N SER A 66 -12.24 13.13 -2.29
CA SER A 66 -10.82 13.37 -2.58
C SER A 66 -9.87 13.01 -1.44
N ASN A 67 -10.38 12.81 -0.23
CA ASN A 67 -9.64 12.26 0.92
C ASN A 67 -9.54 10.73 0.94
N GLU A 68 -10.29 10.04 0.09
CA GLU A 68 -10.33 8.58 0.00
C GLU A 68 -9.80 8.08 -1.34
N LEU A 69 -9.97 8.84 -2.41
CA LEU A 69 -9.68 8.44 -3.79
C LEU A 69 -8.69 9.38 -4.46
N GLY A 70 -7.75 8.77 -5.19
CA GLY A 70 -6.83 9.50 -6.04
C GLY A 70 -5.67 10.16 -5.29
N TYR A 71 -5.06 11.13 -5.93
CA TYR A 71 -3.81 11.73 -5.44
C TYR A 71 -3.98 12.53 -4.14
N GLY A 72 -5.17 13.06 -3.87
CA GLY A 72 -5.49 13.78 -2.63
C GLY A 72 -5.48 12.89 -1.38
N ALA A 73 -5.68 11.60 -1.55
CA ALA A 73 -5.71 10.62 -0.46
C ALA A 73 -4.32 10.05 -0.11
N ILE A 74 -3.26 10.41 -0.85
CA ILE A 74 -1.94 9.82 -0.68
C ILE A 74 -1.15 10.56 0.39
N ALA A 75 -0.75 9.84 1.44
CA ALA A 75 0.22 10.33 2.42
C ALA A 75 1.66 10.00 1.97
N THR A 76 2.65 10.69 2.53
CA THR A 76 4.06 10.40 2.26
C THR A 76 4.42 9.00 2.78
N PRO A 77 4.83 8.06 1.92
CA PRO A 77 5.05 6.67 2.29
C PRO A 77 6.32 6.49 3.11
N MET A 78 6.26 5.58 4.10
CA MET A 78 7.41 5.33 4.99
C MET A 78 7.75 3.84 5.17
N THR A 79 6.93 2.89 4.65
CA THR A 79 7.12 1.45 4.86
C THR A 79 8.52 0.97 4.51
N LEU A 80 9.04 1.31 3.32
CA LEU A 80 10.36 0.84 2.90
C LEU A 80 11.49 1.39 3.77
N ARG A 81 11.39 2.65 4.24
CA ARG A 81 12.37 3.22 5.18
C ARG A 81 12.32 2.53 6.54
N GLY A 82 11.12 2.26 7.05
CA GLY A 82 10.95 1.56 8.32
C GLY A 82 11.52 0.14 8.28
N LEU A 83 11.24 -0.61 7.21
CA LEU A 83 11.77 -1.96 7.02
C LEU A 83 13.28 -1.96 6.81
N GLN A 84 13.82 -1.01 6.06
CA GLN A 84 15.27 -0.85 5.89
C GLN A 84 15.94 -0.62 7.24
N LEU A 85 15.44 0.34 8.03
CA LEU A 85 15.97 0.65 9.35
C LEU A 85 15.89 -0.54 10.31
N GLY A 86 14.80 -1.33 10.23
CA GLY A 86 14.64 -2.56 11.00
C GLY A 86 15.71 -3.60 10.66
N LEU A 87 15.99 -3.80 9.37
CA LEU A 87 17.04 -4.70 8.91
C LEU A 87 18.45 -4.22 9.28
N GLU A 88 18.71 -2.91 9.20
CA GLU A 88 20.00 -2.32 9.60
C GLU A 88 20.29 -2.49 11.09
N ARG A 89 19.25 -2.44 11.93
CA ARG A 89 19.40 -2.53 13.40
C ARG A 89 19.38 -3.94 13.96
N PHE A 90 18.58 -4.82 13.36
CA PHE A 90 18.24 -6.13 13.92
C PHE A 90 18.42 -7.27 12.91
N GLY A 91 18.57 -6.97 11.63
CA GLY A 91 18.69 -7.96 10.57
C GLY A 91 20.11 -8.41 10.31
N THR A 92 20.21 -9.51 9.61
CA THR A 92 21.48 -10.08 9.10
C THR A 92 21.54 -10.06 7.59
N LYS A 93 20.49 -9.55 6.93
CA LYS A 93 20.35 -9.49 5.46
C LYS A 93 19.82 -8.11 5.04
N THR A 94 20.06 -7.77 3.78
CA THR A 94 19.55 -6.53 3.18
C THR A 94 18.15 -6.75 2.58
N ILE A 95 17.46 -5.66 2.25
CA ILE A 95 16.22 -5.74 1.46
C ILE A 95 16.47 -6.44 0.13
N ALA A 96 17.59 -6.17 -0.54
CA ALA A 96 17.95 -6.80 -1.81
C ALA A 96 18.03 -8.33 -1.71
N ASP A 97 18.55 -8.86 -0.59
CA ASP A 97 18.62 -10.30 -0.34
C ASP A 97 17.23 -10.93 -0.13
N LEU A 98 16.27 -10.17 0.38
CA LEU A 98 14.98 -10.69 0.85
C LEU A 98 13.83 -10.44 -0.13
N ILE A 99 13.97 -9.53 -1.10
CA ILE A 99 12.87 -9.07 -1.94
C ILE A 99 12.51 -10.07 -3.06
N GLY A 100 13.41 -10.97 -3.43
CA GLY A 100 13.24 -11.92 -4.55
C GLY A 100 11.92 -12.67 -4.58
N PRO A 101 11.44 -13.27 -3.49
CA PRO A 101 10.13 -13.93 -3.45
C PRO A 101 8.96 -13.00 -3.77
N ALA A 102 9.04 -11.72 -3.37
CA ALA A 102 8.00 -10.74 -3.70
C ALA A 102 7.97 -10.42 -5.20
N ILE A 103 9.14 -10.32 -5.84
CA ILE A 103 9.27 -10.14 -7.30
C ILE A 103 8.65 -11.34 -8.03
N THR A 104 8.96 -12.55 -7.60
CA THR A 104 8.42 -13.77 -8.19
C THR A 104 6.89 -13.81 -8.10
N HIS A 105 6.32 -13.57 -6.93
CA HIS A 105 4.87 -13.56 -6.75
C HIS A 105 4.17 -12.45 -7.56
N ALA A 106 4.76 -11.28 -7.64
CA ALA A 106 4.20 -10.19 -8.44
C ALA A 106 4.24 -10.51 -9.95
N ARG A 107 5.32 -11.10 -10.43
CA ARG A 107 5.53 -11.47 -11.85
C ARG A 107 4.68 -12.66 -12.27
N ASP A 108 4.78 -13.76 -11.52
CA ASP A 108 4.22 -15.05 -11.91
C ASP A 108 2.75 -15.16 -11.50
N GLY A 109 2.35 -14.37 -10.51
CA GLY A 109 1.00 -14.23 -10.01
C GLY A 109 0.75 -15.00 -8.72
N VAL A 110 -0.35 -14.63 -8.09
CA VAL A 110 -0.87 -15.26 -6.87
C VAL A 110 -2.32 -15.63 -7.06
N MET A 111 -2.73 -16.74 -6.48
CA MET A 111 -4.13 -17.16 -6.52
C MET A 111 -4.95 -16.25 -5.60
N VAL A 112 -6.03 -15.72 -6.14
CA VAL A 112 -7.01 -14.93 -5.38
C VAL A 112 -7.72 -15.83 -4.38
N ARG A 113 -7.57 -15.51 -3.10
CA ARG A 113 -8.13 -16.26 -1.97
C ARG A 113 -9.48 -15.68 -1.53
N PRO A 114 -10.29 -16.45 -0.77
CA PRO A 114 -11.63 -16.01 -0.35
C PRO A 114 -11.67 -14.65 0.32
N HIS A 115 -10.73 -14.32 1.22
CA HIS A 115 -10.70 -13.04 1.91
C HIS A 115 -10.40 -11.86 0.96
N MET A 116 -9.55 -12.06 -0.05
CA MET A 116 -9.27 -11.03 -1.06
C MET A 116 -10.51 -10.73 -1.89
N ALA A 117 -11.17 -11.78 -2.39
CA ALA A 117 -12.39 -11.62 -3.19
C ALA A 117 -13.53 -11.00 -2.37
N ALA A 118 -13.69 -11.41 -1.10
CA ALA A 118 -14.68 -10.83 -0.20
C ALA A 118 -14.42 -9.34 0.07
N TYR A 119 -13.16 -8.96 0.29
CA TYR A 119 -12.79 -7.57 0.52
C TYR A 119 -13.08 -6.70 -0.72
N TRP A 120 -12.65 -7.13 -1.90
CA TRP A 120 -12.86 -6.38 -3.15
C TRP A 120 -14.32 -6.33 -3.60
N GLY A 121 -15.10 -7.36 -3.28
CA GLY A 121 -16.53 -7.43 -3.58
C GLY A 121 -17.44 -6.96 -2.44
N SER A 122 -16.88 -6.35 -1.38
CA SER A 122 -17.68 -5.90 -0.25
C SER A 122 -18.69 -4.84 -0.66
N VAL A 123 -19.88 -4.96 -0.06
CA VAL A 123 -20.98 -4.01 -0.27
C VAL A 123 -20.62 -2.70 0.45
N PRO A 124 -20.89 -1.54 -0.17
CA PRO A 124 -20.68 -0.25 0.48
C PRO A 124 -21.50 -0.15 1.76
N THR A 125 -20.90 0.45 2.78
CA THR A 125 -21.62 0.99 3.93
C THR A 125 -21.85 2.48 3.70
N GLU A 126 -22.66 3.14 4.54
CA GLU A 126 -22.83 4.61 4.49
C GLU A 126 -21.46 5.33 4.58
N SER A 127 -20.51 4.69 5.28
CA SER A 127 -19.17 5.23 5.56
C SER A 127 -18.13 4.91 4.49
N LEU A 128 -18.35 3.92 3.61
CA LEU A 128 -17.32 3.45 2.68
C LEU A 128 -17.90 3.24 1.28
N ALA A 129 -17.21 3.78 0.26
CA ALA A 129 -17.49 3.42 -1.12
C ALA A 129 -17.28 1.92 -1.37
N PRO A 130 -17.96 1.35 -2.38
CA PRO A 130 -17.63 0.03 -2.86
C PRO A 130 -16.14 -0.05 -3.18
N HIS A 131 -15.45 -1.07 -2.69
CA HIS A 131 -14.03 -1.25 -3.01
C HIS A 131 -13.81 -1.38 -4.53
N GLN A 132 -14.78 -1.89 -5.27
CA GLN A 132 -14.74 -1.93 -6.73
C GLN A 132 -14.61 -0.53 -7.36
N ASP A 133 -15.24 0.49 -6.78
CA ASP A 133 -15.12 1.87 -7.26
C ASP A 133 -13.70 2.40 -7.06
N PHE A 134 -13.08 2.13 -5.91
CA PHE A 134 -11.68 2.47 -5.65
C PHE A 134 -10.74 1.80 -6.66
N LEU A 135 -10.94 0.51 -6.91
CA LEU A 135 -10.10 -0.26 -7.84
C LEU A 135 -10.28 0.21 -9.29
N SER A 136 -11.45 0.75 -9.63
CA SER A 136 -11.80 1.18 -10.98
C SER A 136 -11.52 2.65 -11.26
N ALA A 137 -11.41 3.49 -10.23
CA ALA A 137 -11.30 4.95 -10.35
C ALA A 137 -10.05 5.40 -11.11
N ILE A 138 -8.93 4.70 -10.92
CA ILE A 138 -7.65 5.05 -11.55
C ILE A 138 -7.30 3.99 -12.61
N PRO A 139 -7.02 4.37 -13.87
CA PRO A 139 -6.75 3.41 -14.95
C PRO A 139 -5.63 2.41 -14.64
N ALA A 140 -4.55 2.84 -13.99
CA ALA A 140 -3.45 1.98 -13.61
C ALA A 140 -3.87 0.92 -12.56
N THR A 141 -4.66 1.31 -11.57
CA THR A 141 -5.22 0.41 -10.56
C THR A 141 -6.20 -0.57 -11.18
N ARG A 142 -7.13 -0.06 -12.00
CA ARG A 142 -8.11 -0.88 -12.72
C ARG A 142 -7.44 -1.96 -13.57
N LYS A 143 -6.40 -1.62 -14.31
CA LYS A 143 -5.65 -2.57 -15.15
C LYS A 143 -5.17 -3.80 -14.38
N ILE A 144 -4.79 -3.63 -13.12
CA ILE A 144 -4.20 -4.69 -12.28
C ILE A 144 -5.27 -5.39 -11.45
N TYR A 145 -6.17 -4.62 -10.81
CA TYR A 145 -7.07 -5.14 -9.78
C TYR A 145 -8.48 -5.44 -10.24
N THR A 146 -8.77 -5.22 -11.54
CA THR A 146 -10.00 -5.70 -12.16
C THR A 146 -9.70 -6.65 -13.32
N ARG A 147 -10.67 -7.48 -13.66
CA ARG A 147 -10.61 -8.37 -14.83
C ARG A 147 -10.85 -7.57 -16.10
N GLY A 148 -10.57 -8.16 -17.26
CA GLY A 148 -10.82 -7.54 -18.55
C GLY A 148 -12.28 -7.14 -18.82
N ASP A 149 -13.23 -7.72 -18.07
CA ASP A 149 -14.65 -7.35 -18.08
C ASP A 149 -15.00 -6.19 -17.11
N GLY A 150 -14.02 -5.63 -16.41
CA GLY A 150 -14.19 -4.55 -15.44
C GLY A 150 -14.64 -4.98 -14.04
N ASN A 151 -14.89 -6.27 -13.83
CA ASN A 151 -15.26 -6.81 -12.52
C ASN A 151 -14.01 -7.13 -11.67
N VAL A 152 -14.21 -7.22 -10.37
CA VAL A 152 -13.15 -7.69 -9.45
C VAL A 152 -12.78 -9.15 -9.71
N TRP A 153 -11.56 -9.52 -9.30
CA TRP A 153 -11.05 -10.88 -9.40
C TRP A 153 -11.88 -11.86 -8.57
N ARG A 154 -12.03 -13.08 -9.07
CA ARG A 154 -12.77 -14.17 -8.40
C ARG A 154 -11.83 -15.10 -7.66
N ILE A 155 -12.34 -15.81 -6.66
CA ILE A 155 -11.61 -16.89 -5.97
C ILE A 155 -11.08 -17.89 -7.01
N GLY A 156 -9.79 -18.20 -6.92
CA GLY A 156 -9.09 -19.11 -7.82
C GLY A 156 -8.47 -18.47 -9.06
N ASP A 157 -8.82 -17.24 -9.40
CA ASP A 157 -8.14 -16.51 -10.47
C ASP A 157 -6.66 -16.24 -10.09
N ILE A 158 -5.81 -16.01 -11.09
CA ILE A 158 -4.40 -15.67 -10.88
C ILE A 158 -4.19 -14.16 -11.11
N LEU A 159 -3.95 -13.45 -10.04
CA LEU A 159 -3.61 -12.02 -10.06
C LEU A 159 -2.11 -11.85 -10.33
N LYS A 160 -1.77 -11.17 -11.42
CA LYS A 160 -0.40 -10.76 -11.76
C LYS A 160 -0.25 -9.25 -11.69
N ASN A 161 0.88 -8.80 -11.19
CA ASN A 161 1.23 -7.38 -11.16
C ASN A 161 2.66 -7.18 -11.71
N PRO A 162 2.84 -7.18 -13.04
CA PRO A 162 4.15 -7.01 -13.65
C PRO A 162 4.76 -5.64 -13.38
N ASP A 163 3.94 -4.61 -13.16
CA ASP A 163 4.40 -3.27 -12.83
C ASP A 163 5.05 -3.25 -11.45
N MET A 164 4.42 -3.89 -10.45
CA MET A 164 5.01 -4.11 -9.13
C MET A 164 6.30 -4.94 -9.21
N ALA A 165 6.33 -5.99 -10.04
CA ALA A 165 7.53 -6.80 -10.21
C ALA A 165 8.71 -5.95 -10.72
N ARG A 166 8.49 -5.05 -11.69
CA ARG A 166 9.52 -4.13 -12.17
C ARG A 166 9.99 -3.16 -11.09
N THR A 167 9.06 -2.57 -10.35
CA THR A 167 9.38 -1.66 -9.24
C THR A 167 10.21 -2.36 -8.16
N LEU A 168 9.83 -3.59 -7.77
CA LEU A 168 10.56 -4.36 -6.77
C LEU A 168 11.95 -4.79 -7.28
N THR A 169 12.08 -5.16 -8.55
CA THR A 169 13.38 -5.45 -9.17
C THR A 169 14.28 -4.21 -9.15
N ARG A 170 13.73 -3.06 -9.50
CA ARG A 170 14.46 -1.80 -9.44
C ARG A 170 14.94 -1.47 -8.02
N ILE A 171 14.11 -1.71 -7.00
CA ILE A 171 14.53 -1.56 -5.59
C ILE A 171 15.61 -2.57 -5.22
N GLN A 172 15.58 -3.79 -5.75
CA GLN A 172 16.63 -4.79 -5.56
C GLN A 172 17.97 -4.31 -6.10
N ASP A 173 17.97 -3.72 -7.29
CA ASP A 173 19.17 -3.35 -8.03
C ASP A 173 19.78 -2.01 -7.56
N HIS A 174 18.93 -1.05 -7.18
CA HIS A 174 19.33 0.33 -6.88
C HIS A 174 19.15 0.73 -5.40
N GLY A 175 18.54 -0.15 -4.60
CA GLY A 175 18.27 0.09 -3.18
C GLY A 175 16.99 0.89 -2.93
N VAL A 176 16.64 0.98 -1.65
CA VAL A 176 15.43 1.66 -1.18
C VAL A 176 15.44 3.16 -1.47
N ASP A 177 16.62 3.76 -1.56
CA ASP A 177 16.74 5.21 -1.81
C ASP A 177 16.22 5.62 -3.19
N ASP A 178 16.26 4.72 -4.16
CA ASP A 178 15.70 4.95 -5.50
C ASP A 178 14.18 5.19 -5.47
N PHE A 179 13.48 4.59 -4.50
CA PHE A 179 12.05 4.81 -4.29
C PHE A 179 11.73 6.22 -3.78
N PHE A 180 12.62 6.84 -3.00
CA PHE A 180 12.35 8.13 -2.35
C PHE A 180 12.99 9.31 -3.06
N ASN A 181 14.15 9.13 -3.68
CA ASN A 181 14.98 10.20 -4.22
C ASN A 181 15.53 9.89 -5.62
N GLY A 182 15.31 8.69 -6.14
CA GLY A 182 15.84 8.24 -7.42
C GLY A 182 14.80 8.17 -8.52
N GLY A 183 14.97 7.22 -9.43
CA GLY A 183 14.16 7.11 -10.62
C GLY A 183 12.71 6.73 -10.36
N ILE A 184 12.41 5.94 -9.31
CA ILE A 184 11.00 5.63 -8.96
C ILE A 184 10.28 6.90 -8.48
N ALA A 185 10.97 7.75 -7.73
CA ALA A 185 10.39 9.02 -7.28
C ALA A 185 10.20 10.04 -8.41
N ALA A 186 10.91 9.90 -9.51
CA ALA A 186 10.87 10.80 -10.66
C ALA A 186 9.79 10.42 -11.69
N GLU A 187 9.29 9.18 -11.67
CA GLU A 187 8.20 8.69 -12.53
C GLU A 187 6.83 9.19 -12.06
#